data_49fb8162263703345e79ea2599d9cdb9
#
_entry.id   49fb8162263703345e79ea2599d9cdb9
#
_cell.length_a   1.000
_cell.length_b   1.000
_cell.length_c   1.000
_cell.angle_alpha   90.00
_cell.angle_beta   90.00
_cell.angle_gamma   90.00
#
_symmetry.space_group_name_H-M   'P 1'
#
loop_
_entity.id
_entity.type
_entity.pdbx_description
1 polymer ?
#
loop_
_entity_poly.entity_id
_entity_poly.type
_entity_poly.pdbx_seq_one_letter_code
_entity_poly.pdbx_strand_id
1 'polypeptide(L)'
;MSLTSEDRDAATRLAIHQARDDLLAFVMLMNPTFSVGPHHRVLCDQLMRLEKGDTDRLMIFISPRSSKSLITSTYFPAWALGRNPYWQEIAVSHSDDLATRFGRAIRDIINTNAYKSIFPQINIRKDNRXXXXLMGT
;
A
#
# COMPACT_ATOMS: atom_id res chain seq x y z
N MET A 1 25.42 19.57 -9.14
CA MET A 1 25.60 19.89 -7.71
C MET A 1 25.11 18.71 -6.88
N SER A 2 25.97 18.14 -6.10
CA SER A 2 25.62 16.95 -5.29
C SER A 2 24.98 17.37 -3.97
N LEU A 3 23.99 16.61 -3.56
CA LEU A 3 23.33 16.83 -2.28
C LEU A 3 24.23 16.36 -1.13
N THR A 4 24.22 17.08 -0.03
CA THR A 4 24.90 16.63 1.17
C THR A 4 24.14 15.47 1.80
N SER A 5 24.78 14.76 2.73
CA SER A 5 24.10 13.68 3.42
C SER A 5 22.93 14.20 4.25
N GLU A 6 23.04 15.39 4.81
CA GLU A 6 21.94 16.00 5.55
C GLU A 6 20.77 16.30 4.62
N ASP A 7 21.05 16.79 3.41
CA ASP A 7 20.01 17.05 2.43
C ASP A 7 19.28 15.77 2.02
N ARG A 8 20.04 14.70 1.85
CA ARG A 8 19.44 13.40 1.50
C ARG A 8 18.58 12.88 2.63
N ASP A 9 19.05 13.01 3.87
CA ASP A 9 18.28 12.57 5.02
C ASP A 9 16.99 13.36 5.15
N ALA A 10 17.05 14.68 4.94
CA ALA A 10 15.86 15.53 5.01
C ALA A 10 14.87 15.15 3.91
N ALA A 11 15.35 14.91 2.69
CA ALA A 11 14.48 14.49 1.60
C ALA A 11 13.83 13.15 1.89
N THR A 12 14.59 12.21 2.47
CA THR A 12 14.07 10.90 2.82
C THR A 12 12.99 11.02 3.89
N ARG A 13 13.23 11.84 4.91
CA ARG A 13 12.23 12.04 5.96
C ARG A 13 10.95 12.66 5.41
N LEU A 14 11.08 13.60 4.48
CA LEU A 14 9.91 14.21 3.86
C LEU A 14 9.14 13.20 3.03
N ALA A 15 9.84 12.37 2.26
CA ALA A 15 9.19 11.34 1.45
C ALA A 15 8.44 10.34 2.33
N ILE A 16 9.03 9.94 3.45
CA ILE A 16 8.38 9.04 4.39
C ILE A 16 7.12 9.67 4.97
N HIS A 17 7.21 10.94 5.34
CA HIS A 17 6.06 11.65 5.90
C HIS A 17 4.94 11.76 4.87
N GLN A 18 5.28 12.08 3.63
CA GLN A 18 4.28 12.18 2.57
C GLN A 18 3.64 10.83 2.29
N ALA A 19 4.41 9.76 2.37
CA ALA A 19 3.88 8.42 2.08
C ALA A 19 2.84 7.99 3.11
N ARG A 20 2.91 8.51 4.33
CA ARG A 20 1.90 8.18 5.34
C ARG A 20 0.52 8.72 4.96
N ASP A 21 0.47 9.86 4.31
CA ASP A 21 -0.78 10.58 4.06
C ASP A 21 -1.23 10.54 2.61
N ASP A 22 -0.40 10.03 1.70
CA ASP A 22 -0.71 10.01 0.28
C ASP A 22 -0.38 8.64 -0.29
N LEU A 23 -1.41 7.95 -0.78
CA LEU A 23 -1.24 6.60 -1.31
C LEU A 23 -0.29 6.57 -2.50
N LEU A 24 -0.40 7.53 -3.41
CA LEU A 24 0.49 7.54 -4.57
C LEU A 24 1.94 7.77 -4.16
N ALA A 25 2.17 8.64 -3.19
CA ALA A 25 3.51 8.83 -2.66
C ALA A 25 4.04 7.54 -2.03
N PHE A 26 3.16 6.80 -1.34
CA PHE A 26 3.53 5.51 -0.78
C PHE A 26 3.92 4.51 -1.87
N VAL A 27 3.12 4.42 -2.94
CA VAL A 27 3.43 3.51 -4.04
C VAL A 27 4.78 3.87 -4.67
N MET A 28 5.03 5.14 -4.89
CA MET A 28 6.28 5.57 -5.51
C MET A 28 7.48 5.32 -4.60
N LEU A 29 7.31 5.46 -3.31
CA LEU A 29 8.39 5.18 -2.37
C LEU A 29 8.69 3.68 -2.29
N MET A 30 7.64 2.85 -2.29
CA MET A 30 7.82 1.40 -2.23
C MET A 30 8.34 0.82 -3.54
N ASN A 31 8.02 1.46 -4.66
CA ASN A 31 8.42 0.98 -5.98
C ASN A 31 8.93 2.18 -6.79
N PRO A 32 10.22 2.53 -6.63
CA PRO A 32 10.76 3.73 -7.29
C PRO A 32 10.72 3.68 -8.81
N THR A 33 10.63 2.49 -9.40
CA THR A 33 10.57 2.36 -10.86
C THR A 33 9.15 2.39 -11.40
N PHE A 34 8.16 2.59 -10.52
CA PHE A 34 6.76 2.61 -10.94
C PHE A 34 6.49 3.81 -11.86
N SER A 35 5.91 3.52 -13.02
CA SER A 35 5.60 4.56 -13.99
C SER A 35 4.21 5.12 -13.74
N VAL A 36 4.14 6.36 -13.32
CA VAL A 36 2.88 6.99 -12.93
C VAL A 36 2.20 7.62 -14.13
N GLY A 37 0.95 7.20 -14.36
CA GLY A 37 0.10 7.83 -15.35
C GLY A 37 -1.00 8.65 -14.70
N PRO A 38 -1.71 9.46 -15.48
CA PRO A 38 -2.78 10.28 -14.90
C PRO A 38 -3.87 9.47 -14.20
N HIS A 39 -4.16 8.27 -14.71
CA HIS A 39 -5.19 7.43 -14.11
C HIS A 39 -4.77 6.94 -12.72
N HIS A 40 -3.48 6.84 -12.44
CA HIS A 40 -3.02 6.41 -11.13
C HIS A 40 -3.35 7.45 -10.06
N ARG A 41 -3.22 8.74 -10.41
CA ARG A 41 -3.55 9.79 -9.45
C ARG A 41 -5.05 9.74 -9.10
N VAL A 42 -5.88 9.60 -10.13
CA VAL A 42 -7.32 9.51 -9.91
C VAL A 42 -7.67 8.28 -9.06
N LEU A 43 -7.08 7.14 -9.41
CA LEU A 43 -7.34 5.91 -8.66
C LEU A 43 -6.95 6.05 -7.20
N CYS A 44 -5.76 6.58 -6.93
CA CYS A 44 -5.30 6.73 -5.56
C CYS A 44 -6.15 7.72 -4.79
N ASP A 45 -6.58 8.80 -5.43
CA ASP A 45 -7.44 9.77 -4.75
C ASP A 45 -8.77 9.13 -4.34
N GLN A 46 -9.36 8.31 -5.20
CA GLN A 46 -10.62 7.65 -4.87
C GLN A 46 -10.43 6.61 -3.77
N LEU A 47 -9.32 5.88 -3.79
CA LEU A 47 -9.04 4.92 -2.73
C LEU A 47 -8.80 5.63 -1.40
N MET A 48 -8.16 6.79 -1.41
CA MET A 48 -7.97 7.55 -0.19
C MET A 48 -9.29 8.05 0.37
N ARG A 49 -10.23 8.42 -0.49
CA ARG A 49 -11.57 8.81 -0.04
C ARG A 49 -12.30 7.63 0.60
N LEU A 50 -12.08 6.43 0.05
CA LEU A 50 -12.64 5.22 0.64
C LEU A 50 -12.06 4.99 2.04
N GLU A 51 -10.77 5.17 2.18
CA GLU A 51 -10.10 4.97 3.47
C GLU A 51 -10.58 5.98 4.51
N LYS A 52 -10.84 7.21 4.10
CA LYS A 52 -11.32 8.24 5.01
C LYS A 52 -12.79 8.10 5.39
N GLY A 53 -13.53 7.27 4.66
CA GLY A 53 -14.95 7.13 4.89
C GLY A 53 -15.81 8.13 4.12
N ASP A 54 -15.21 8.92 3.23
CA ASP A 54 -15.97 9.82 2.37
C ASP A 54 -16.78 9.07 1.32
N THR A 55 -16.34 7.84 1.01
CA THR A 55 -16.99 6.97 0.06
C THR A 55 -17.14 5.61 0.72
N ASP A 56 -18.34 5.03 0.68
CA ASP A 56 -18.59 3.72 1.30
C ASP A 56 -18.26 2.57 0.35
N ARG A 57 -18.41 2.77 -0.93
CA ARG A 57 -18.20 1.72 -1.91
C ARG A 57 -17.55 2.32 -3.14
N LEU A 58 -16.68 1.54 -3.76
CA LEU A 58 -15.95 1.99 -4.94
C LEU A 58 -15.87 0.86 -5.94
N MET A 59 -16.29 1.14 -7.17
CA MET A 59 -16.12 0.21 -8.28
C MET A 59 -15.13 0.81 -9.27
N ILE A 60 -14.19 0.00 -9.71
CA ILE A 60 -13.10 0.47 -10.56
C ILE A 60 -13.15 -0.25 -11.90
N PHE A 61 -13.29 0.51 -12.97
CA PHE A 61 -13.28 0.00 -14.33
C PHE A 61 -12.18 0.70 -15.10
N ILE A 62 -11.07 0.00 -15.28
CA ILE A 62 -9.92 0.50 -16.01
C ILE A 62 -9.44 -0.60 -16.93
N SER A 63 -8.86 -0.21 -18.05
CA SER A 63 -8.37 -1.19 -19.01
C SER A 63 -7.32 -2.11 -18.37
N PRO A 64 -7.18 -3.34 -18.87
CA PRO A 64 -6.17 -4.25 -18.36
C PRO A 64 -4.78 -3.68 -18.49
N ARG A 65 -3.83 -4.16 -17.68
CA ARG A 65 -2.44 -3.76 -17.70
C ARG A 65 -2.21 -2.30 -17.30
N SER A 66 -3.15 -1.74 -16.54
CA SER A 66 -3.02 -0.37 -16.07
C SER A 66 -2.53 -0.29 -14.62
N SER A 67 -2.01 -1.38 -14.10
CA SER A 67 -1.53 -1.49 -12.71
C SER A 67 -2.64 -1.30 -11.69
N LYS A 68 -3.89 -1.42 -12.12
CA LYS A 68 -5.04 -1.25 -11.24
C LYS A 68 -5.01 -2.25 -10.10
N SER A 69 -4.80 -3.53 -10.42
CA SER A 69 -4.80 -4.58 -9.41
C SER A 69 -3.64 -4.44 -8.45
N LEU A 70 -2.48 -4.01 -8.96
CA LEU A 70 -1.32 -3.83 -8.11
C LEU A 70 -1.58 -2.77 -7.05
N ILE A 71 -2.13 -1.64 -7.45
CA ILE A 71 -2.43 -0.57 -6.50
C ILE A 71 -3.60 -0.96 -5.59
N THR A 72 -4.69 -1.43 -6.17
CA THR A 72 -5.93 -1.66 -5.44
C THR A 72 -5.82 -2.86 -4.49
N SER A 73 -5.19 -3.93 -4.93
CA SER A 73 -5.19 -5.19 -4.18
C SER A 73 -3.90 -5.43 -3.40
N THR A 74 -2.89 -4.62 -3.57
CA THR A 74 -1.61 -4.83 -2.91
C THR A 74 -1.16 -3.59 -2.13
N TYR A 75 -0.94 -2.47 -2.79
CA TYR A 75 -0.41 -1.29 -2.11
C TYR A 75 -1.45 -0.62 -1.23
N PHE A 76 -2.69 -0.50 -1.72
CA PHE A 76 -3.73 0.15 -0.91
C PHE A 76 -4.01 -0.61 0.38
N PRO A 77 -4.20 -1.94 0.37
CA PRO A 77 -4.42 -2.64 1.64
C PRO A 77 -3.25 -2.49 2.61
N ALA A 78 -2.02 -2.57 2.12
CA ALA A 78 -0.85 -2.41 3.00
C ALA A 78 -0.82 -1.00 3.59
N TRP A 79 -1.09 0.01 2.78
CA TRP A 79 -1.10 1.40 3.23
C TRP A 79 -2.23 1.66 4.23
N ALA A 80 -3.41 1.14 3.93
CA ALA A 80 -4.57 1.34 4.82
C ALA A 80 -4.36 0.67 6.16
N LEU A 81 -3.78 -0.52 6.19
CA LEU A 81 -3.47 -1.20 7.45
C LEU A 81 -2.44 -0.42 8.26
N GLY A 82 -1.46 0.19 7.60
CA GLY A 82 -0.48 1.00 8.29
C GLY A 82 -1.11 2.20 8.96
N ARG A 83 -2.08 2.83 8.32
CA ARG A 83 -2.78 3.97 8.88
C ARG A 83 -3.82 3.56 9.92
N ASN A 84 -4.38 2.36 9.78
CA ASN A 84 -5.45 1.88 10.66
C ASN A 84 -5.09 0.48 11.17
N PRO A 85 -4.22 0.38 12.17
CA PRO A 85 -3.71 -0.95 12.58
C PRO A 85 -4.77 -1.91 13.11
N TYR A 86 -5.93 -1.38 13.49
CA TYR A 86 -7.00 -2.21 14.05
C TYR A 86 -8.01 -2.65 13.01
N TRP A 87 -7.85 -2.23 11.76
CA TRP A 87 -8.75 -2.65 10.69
C TRP A 87 -8.53 -4.11 10.34
N GLN A 88 -9.59 -4.74 9.89
CA GLN A 88 -9.54 -6.07 9.30
C GLN A 88 -9.94 -5.93 7.83
N GLU A 89 -9.14 -6.51 6.96
CA GLU A 89 -9.38 -6.44 5.53
C GLU A 89 -9.54 -7.84 4.98
N ILE A 90 -10.55 -8.01 4.14
CA ILE A 90 -10.84 -9.30 3.51
C ILE A 90 -10.73 -9.11 1.99
N ALA A 91 -9.87 -9.88 1.37
CA ALA A 91 -9.74 -9.88 -0.09
C ALA A 91 -10.39 -11.15 -0.64
N VAL A 92 -11.28 -10.94 -1.60
CA VAL A 92 -12.00 -12.04 -2.22
C VAL A 92 -11.72 -12.01 -3.71
N SER A 93 -11.46 -13.18 -4.27
CA SER A 93 -11.19 -13.33 -5.70
C SER A 93 -11.87 -14.59 -6.20
N HIS A 94 -12.02 -14.68 -7.52
CA HIS A 94 -12.58 -15.89 -8.15
C HIS A 94 -11.61 -17.06 -8.07
N SER A 95 -10.39 -16.85 -7.63
CA SER A 95 -9.36 -17.86 -7.60
C SER A 95 -8.62 -17.79 -6.25
N ASP A 96 -8.49 -18.93 -5.59
CA ASP A 96 -7.72 -19.02 -4.35
C ASP A 96 -6.26 -18.65 -4.57
N ASP A 97 -5.71 -19.04 -5.73
CA ASP A 97 -4.32 -18.72 -6.06
C ASP A 97 -4.10 -17.22 -6.15
N LEU A 98 -5.04 -16.52 -6.76
CA LEU A 98 -4.92 -15.08 -6.91
C LEU A 98 -5.05 -14.37 -5.56
N ALA A 99 -6.01 -14.78 -4.75
CA ALA A 99 -6.17 -14.21 -3.41
C ALA A 99 -4.93 -14.46 -2.55
N THR A 100 -4.36 -15.66 -2.65
CA THR A 100 -3.15 -15.99 -1.91
C THR A 100 -1.97 -15.15 -2.36
N ARG A 101 -1.84 -14.92 -3.67
CA ARG A 101 -0.77 -14.09 -4.21
C ARG A 101 -0.87 -12.66 -3.70
N PHE A 102 -2.09 -12.12 -3.67
CA PHE A 102 -2.28 -10.76 -3.13
C PHE A 102 -1.89 -10.70 -1.66
N GLY A 103 -2.30 -11.71 -0.89
CA GLY A 103 -1.95 -11.75 0.53
C GLY A 103 -0.45 -11.81 0.76
N ARG A 104 0.25 -12.64 -0.02
CA ARG A 104 1.70 -12.71 0.07
C ARG A 104 2.37 -11.40 -0.31
N ALA A 105 1.86 -10.75 -1.36
CA ALA A 105 2.44 -9.49 -1.80
C ALA A 105 2.27 -8.41 -0.74
N ILE A 106 1.11 -8.36 -0.08
CA ILE A 106 0.87 -7.41 1.00
C ILE A 106 1.84 -7.69 2.15
N ARG A 107 1.99 -8.95 2.51
CA ARG A 107 2.90 -9.34 3.59
C ARG A 107 4.35 -8.97 3.25
N ASP A 108 4.76 -9.20 2.01
CA ASP A 108 6.11 -8.82 1.59
C ASP A 108 6.33 -7.33 1.70
N ILE A 109 5.33 -6.52 1.32
CA ILE A 109 5.44 -5.07 1.43
C ILE A 109 5.59 -4.65 2.89
N ILE A 110 4.77 -5.22 3.78
CA ILE A 110 4.80 -4.86 5.20
C ILE A 110 6.14 -5.23 5.83
N ASN A 111 6.79 -6.27 5.32
CA ASN A 111 8.07 -6.72 5.87
C ASN A 111 9.27 -5.94 5.35
N THR A 112 9.08 -5.02 4.40
CA THR A 112 10.23 -4.24 3.90
C THR A 112 10.66 -3.20 4.93
N ASN A 113 11.94 -2.82 4.85
CA ASN A 113 12.44 -1.75 5.71
C ASN A 113 11.78 -0.41 5.40
N ALA A 114 11.47 -0.17 4.13
CA ALA A 114 10.81 1.07 3.75
C ALA A 114 9.44 1.19 4.42
N TYR A 115 8.66 0.11 4.42
CA TYR A 115 7.35 0.12 5.07
C TYR A 115 7.49 0.36 6.57
N LYS A 116 8.47 -0.30 7.19
CA LYS A 116 8.68 -0.14 8.64
C LYS A 116 9.10 1.28 8.99
N SER A 117 9.80 1.95 8.08
CA SER A 117 10.14 3.36 8.28
C SER A 117 8.91 4.25 8.22
N ILE A 118 7.95 3.92 7.35
CA ILE A 118 6.72 4.71 7.20
C ILE A 118 5.76 4.43 8.36
N PHE A 119 5.59 3.16 8.70
CA PHE A 119 4.65 2.73 9.75
C PHE A 119 5.38 1.86 10.77
N PRO A 120 6.18 2.47 11.67
CA PRO A 120 7.02 1.68 12.57
C PRO A 120 6.25 0.88 13.63
N GLN A 121 5.00 1.24 13.89
CA GLN A 121 4.22 0.54 14.92
C GLN A 121 3.57 -0.74 14.41
N ILE A 122 3.67 -1.04 13.11
CA ILE A 122 3.03 -2.23 12.54
C ILE A 122 3.97 -3.41 12.67
N ASN A 123 3.47 -4.51 13.24
CA ASN A 123 4.19 -5.77 13.33
C ASN A 123 3.29 -6.90 12.86
N ILE A 124 3.82 -7.73 11.98
CA ILE A 124 3.11 -8.94 11.55
C ILE A 124 3.45 -10.05 12.54
N ARG A 125 2.42 -10.62 13.13
CA ARG A 125 2.62 -11.83 13.91
C ARG A 125 2.94 -12.99 12.97
N LYS A 126 3.93 -13.75 13.34
CA LYS A 126 4.25 -14.97 12.60
C LYS A 126 3.19 -16.00 12.90
N ASP A 127 2.19 -16.05 12.05
CA ASP A 127 1.16 -17.08 12.14
C ASP A 127 1.38 -18.02 10.97
N ASN A 128 1.41 -19.30 11.26
CA ASN A 128 1.63 -20.31 10.23
C ASN A 128 0.39 -20.52 9.35
N ARG A 129 -0.69 -19.91 9.68
CA ARG A 129 -1.92 -20.05 8.89
C ARG A 129 -2.01 -18.94 7.88
N UNK A 130 -1.64 -19.32 6.81
CA UNK A 130 -1.46 -18.36 5.75
C UNK A 130 -2.57 -17.38 5.66
N UNK A 131 -2.95 -17.07 5.02
CA UNK A 131 -3.88 -16.14 4.68
C UNK A 131 -4.61 -15.45 5.81
N UNK A 132 -4.71 -16.03 6.37
CA UNK A 132 -5.41 -15.55 7.44
C UNK A 132 -4.61 -14.65 8.28
N UNK A 133 -3.76 -14.80 8.14
CA UNK A 133 -2.87 -14.06 8.85
C UNK A 133 -2.96 -12.63 8.62
N LEU A 134 -3.25 -12.37 7.58
CA LEU A 134 -3.39 -10.93 7.34
C LEU A 134 -4.58 -10.35 8.06
N MET A 135 -5.53 -11.18 8.30
CA MET A 135 -6.78 -10.69 8.86
C MET A 135 -6.84 -10.75 10.36
N GLY A 136 -5.89 -11.34 10.97
CA GLY A 136 -5.93 -11.51 12.42
C GLY A 136 -4.98 -10.60 13.18
N THR A 137 -4.50 -9.60 12.57
CA THR A 137 -3.46 -8.76 13.20
C THR A 137 -3.88 -8.12 14.49
#